data_19ac4a84f406bda3dfda75c4e87c1e50
#
_entry.id   19ac4a84f406bda3dfda75c4e87c1e50
#
_cell.length_a   1.000
_cell.length_b   1.000
_cell.length_c   1.000
_cell.angle_alpha   90.00
_cell.angle_beta   90.00
_cell.angle_gamma   90.00
#
_symmetry.space_group_name_H-M   'P 1'
#
loop_
_entity.id
_entity.type
_entity.pdbx_description
1 polymer ?
#
loop_
_entity_poly.entity_id
_entity_poly.type
_entity_poly.pdbx_seq_one_letter_code
_entity_poly.pdbx_strand_id
1 'polypeptide(L)'
;MLRHEAGSCRIEVSYPSAAATEKTTGGKSIAYIICHMKKFQRSDIVGVERENERDETYHSKTNPQIDGERTRFNHHFIRPNGSYTAFINRRLKELAPKRKVKDDAVLMASFFVGASPTFFTDKSRDDIDAFFFECTDFFAERYGRENIISAVVHMDETTPHLHLNLMPILDGRPCAKKLFDRKALTALQTDLYKEVGRHWGLERGQEGSQTEHLDTVEFKLKKMQEAAVTAQRQADAAEERTLLAEQNASIAEQRQAHAEERTADLFKQQERLEREVSPLQAAAEALREYAEGTRKPNKKDVPALAAELARTKTELQYSTKDQHGLFQELQQAERKNANLQRSADLLREIRRHAPEKLDEAIEAVNKRKAAKRTSPFQSSNDQWSK
;
A
#
# COMPACT_ATOMS: atom_id res chain seq x y z
N MET A 1 -36.36 -33.30 14.84
CA MET A 1 -34.95 -33.70 14.95
C MET A 1 -34.15 -32.41 15.20
N LEU A 2 -33.97 -32.08 16.47
CA LEU A 2 -33.19 -30.93 16.91
C LEU A 2 -31.73 -31.37 17.01
N ARG A 3 -30.87 -30.82 16.15
CA ARG A 3 -29.40 -30.98 16.29
C ARG A 3 -28.96 -30.16 17.49
N HIS A 4 -28.50 -30.83 18.53
CA HIS A 4 -27.73 -30.20 19.61
C HIS A 4 -26.40 -29.72 19.02
N GLU A 5 -26.26 -28.43 18.83
CA GLU A 5 -24.96 -27.80 18.65
C GLU A 5 -24.16 -27.99 19.94
N ALA A 6 -23.13 -28.82 19.88
CA ALA A 6 -22.12 -28.93 20.92
C ALA A 6 -21.45 -27.57 21.04
N GLY A 7 -21.80 -26.81 22.07
CA GLY A 7 -21.21 -25.52 22.36
C GLY A 7 -19.70 -25.62 22.53
N SER A 8 -18.95 -25.31 21.49
CA SER A 8 -17.53 -25.05 21.56
C SER A 8 -17.35 -23.85 22.48
N CYS A 9 -16.90 -24.08 23.72
CA CYS A 9 -16.54 -23.00 24.62
C CYS A 9 -15.27 -22.34 24.11
N ARG A 10 -15.42 -21.45 23.14
CA ARG A 10 -14.35 -20.56 22.67
C ARG A 10 -14.11 -19.53 23.77
N ILE A 11 -12.97 -19.58 24.39
CA ILE A 11 -12.48 -18.47 25.21
C ILE A 11 -11.68 -17.60 24.24
N GLU A 12 -12.32 -16.51 23.80
CA GLU A 12 -11.74 -15.51 22.94
C GLU A 12 -10.70 -14.70 23.71
N VAL A 13 -9.44 -14.96 23.44
CA VAL A 13 -8.39 -14.00 23.74
C VAL A 13 -8.11 -13.29 22.41
N SER A 14 -8.55 -12.04 22.31
CA SER A 14 -8.42 -11.24 21.10
C SER A 14 -6.96 -10.84 20.88
N TYR A 15 -6.50 -11.03 19.65
CA TYR A 15 -5.15 -10.68 19.19
C TYR A 15 -5.21 -9.51 18.25
N PRO A 16 -4.19 -8.62 18.25
CA PRO A 16 -4.09 -7.66 17.17
C PRO A 16 -3.95 -8.43 15.85
N SER A 17 -4.86 -8.18 14.92
CA SER A 17 -4.72 -8.54 13.53
C SER A 17 -3.34 -8.06 13.08
N ALA A 18 -2.65 -8.79 12.18
CA ALA A 18 -1.42 -8.32 11.54
C ALA A 18 -1.59 -7.01 10.75
N ALA A 19 -2.81 -6.45 10.75
CA ALA A 19 -3.17 -5.12 10.24
C ALA A 19 -3.45 -4.10 11.38
N ALA A 20 -3.23 -4.46 12.67
CA ALA A 20 -3.12 -3.44 13.68
C ALA A 20 -1.88 -2.61 13.33
N THR A 21 -2.10 -1.37 12.93
CA THR A 21 -1.09 -0.35 12.68
C THR A 21 0.14 -0.61 13.53
N GLU A 22 1.24 -0.99 12.88
CA GLU A 22 2.54 -1.18 13.52
C GLU A 22 2.84 0.09 14.31
N LYS A 23 2.74 0.00 15.63
CA LYS A 23 3.18 1.09 16.49
C LYS A 23 4.70 1.09 16.44
N THR A 24 5.25 2.04 15.74
CA THR A 24 6.70 2.26 15.71
C THR A 24 7.08 3.14 16.90
N THR A 25 7.87 2.62 17.80
CA THR A 25 8.58 3.41 18.79
C THR A 25 10.05 3.45 18.36
N GLY A 26 10.51 4.61 17.89
CA GLY A 26 11.92 4.78 17.49
C GLY A 26 12.35 4.02 16.21
N GLY A 27 11.43 3.79 15.24
CA GLY A 27 11.76 3.17 13.94
C GLY A 27 11.86 1.63 13.95
N LYS A 28 11.59 0.94 15.07
CA LYS A 28 11.46 -0.52 15.12
C LYS A 28 10.00 -0.95 15.21
N SER A 29 9.59 -1.85 14.36
CA SER A 29 8.28 -2.52 14.42
C SER A 29 8.17 -3.35 15.71
N ILE A 30 7.06 -3.19 16.44
CA ILE A 30 6.80 -3.94 17.68
C ILE A 30 6.27 -5.32 17.31
N ALA A 31 7.00 -6.38 17.69
CA ALA A 31 6.58 -7.76 17.51
C ALA A 31 5.96 -8.33 18.80
N TYR A 32 4.93 -9.16 18.65
CA TYR A 32 4.17 -9.74 19.75
C TYR A 32 4.32 -11.25 19.82
N ILE A 33 4.35 -11.82 21.04
CA ILE A 33 4.19 -13.26 21.22
C ILE A 33 2.72 -13.64 21.13
N ILE A 34 2.42 -14.73 20.43
CA ILE A 34 1.06 -15.19 20.11
C ILE A 34 0.87 -16.60 20.67
N CYS A 35 -0.23 -16.83 21.40
CA CYS A 35 -0.59 -18.14 21.89
C CYS A 35 -2.11 -18.34 21.82
N HIS A 36 -2.57 -19.30 21.01
CA HIS A 36 -3.97 -19.70 20.90
C HIS A 36 -4.18 -21.11 21.44
N MET A 37 -5.38 -21.42 21.93
CA MET A 37 -5.70 -22.74 22.41
C MET A 37 -7.07 -23.21 21.92
N LYS A 38 -7.12 -24.46 21.44
CA LYS A 38 -8.37 -25.16 21.12
C LYS A 38 -8.48 -26.44 21.97
N LYS A 39 -9.70 -26.82 22.32
CA LYS A 39 -10.03 -28.02 23.10
C LYS A 39 -10.61 -29.07 22.16
N PHE A 40 -10.12 -30.30 22.26
CA PHE A 40 -10.52 -31.39 21.38
C PHE A 40 -11.01 -32.59 22.18
N GLN A 41 -12.12 -33.14 21.73
CA GLN A 41 -12.66 -34.43 22.19
C GLN A 41 -12.03 -35.58 21.42
N ARG A 42 -12.31 -36.82 21.81
CA ARG A 42 -11.76 -38.01 21.18
C ARG A 42 -11.99 -38.10 19.67
N SER A 43 -13.16 -37.68 19.20
CA SER A 43 -13.53 -37.68 17.78
C SER A 43 -12.65 -36.80 16.90
N ASP A 44 -12.09 -35.75 17.47
CA ASP A 44 -11.41 -34.71 16.71
C ASP A 44 -9.90 -34.95 16.56
N ILE A 45 -9.36 -35.79 17.45
CA ILE A 45 -7.90 -35.97 17.63
C ILE A 45 -7.21 -36.47 16.36
N VAL A 46 -7.83 -37.42 15.64
CA VAL A 46 -7.26 -37.97 14.41
C VAL A 46 -7.13 -36.91 13.32
N GLY A 47 -8.12 -36.02 13.21
CA GLY A 47 -8.06 -34.90 12.25
C GLY A 47 -6.93 -33.92 12.57
N VAL A 48 -6.78 -33.56 13.85
CA VAL A 48 -5.69 -32.68 14.31
C VAL A 48 -4.32 -33.29 14.11
N GLU A 49 -4.19 -34.61 14.41
CA GLU A 49 -2.96 -35.36 14.20
C GLU A 49 -2.54 -35.31 12.72
N ARG A 50 -3.45 -35.63 11.80
CA ARG A 50 -3.18 -35.59 10.35
C ARG A 50 -2.73 -34.23 9.85
N GLU A 51 -3.34 -33.19 10.37
CA GLU A 51 -2.98 -31.80 10.00
C GLU A 51 -1.58 -31.46 10.54
N ASN A 52 -1.31 -31.75 11.81
CA ASN A 52 -0.04 -31.41 12.45
C ASN A 52 1.14 -32.22 11.91
N GLU A 53 0.91 -33.51 11.61
CA GLU A 53 1.95 -34.40 11.10
C GLU A 53 2.09 -34.36 9.58
N ARG A 54 1.29 -33.51 8.89
CA ARG A 54 1.28 -33.42 7.43
C ARG A 54 1.08 -34.76 6.74
N ASP A 55 0.05 -35.50 7.18
CA ASP A 55 -0.28 -36.80 6.58
C ASP A 55 -0.52 -36.63 5.07
N GLU A 56 0.27 -37.32 4.24
CA GLU A 56 0.23 -37.22 2.78
C GLU A 56 -1.16 -37.61 2.21
N THR A 57 -1.93 -38.40 2.92
CA THR A 57 -3.29 -38.81 2.54
C THR A 57 -4.35 -37.75 2.92
N TYR A 58 -3.97 -36.77 3.74
CA TYR A 58 -4.83 -35.70 4.24
C TYR A 58 -4.44 -34.38 3.63
N HIS A 59 -4.99 -34.07 2.45
CA HIS A 59 -4.85 -32.72 1.90
C HIS A 59 -5.76 -31.79 2.67
N SER A 60 -5.19 -30.94 3.49
CA SER A 60 -5.92 -29.84 4.12
C SER A 60 -6.49 -28.93 3.04
N LYS A 61 -7.78 -29.12 2.73
CA LYS A 61 -8.53 -28.22 1.84
C LYS A 61 -8.65 -26.81 2.41
N THR A 62 -8.30 -26.64 3.68
CA THR A 62 -8.45 -25.41 4.45
C THR A 62 -7.21 -24.51 4.45
N ASN A 63 -6.03 -25.03 4.09
CA ASN A 63 -4.81 -24.24 4.07
C ASN A 63 -4.01 -24.36 2.76
N PRO A 64 -4.34 -23.55 1.72
CA PRO A 64 -3.61 -23.54 0.47
C PRO A 64 -2.20 -22.93 0.56
N GLN A 65 -1.80 -22.45 1.74
CA GLN A 65 -0.49 -21.82 1.96
C GLN A 65 0.60 -22.78 2.41
N ILE A 66 0.29 -24.07 2.53
CA ILE A 66 1.29 -25.10 2.83
C ILE A 66 2.17 -25.30 1.60
N ASP A 67 3.44 -25.03 1.76
CA ASP A 67 4.47 -25.29 0.76
C ASP A 67 5.04 -26.69 0.99
N GLY A 68 4.62 -27.65 0.17
CA GLY A 68 5.05 -29.07 0.27
C GLY A 68 6.56 -29.26 0.16
N GLU A 69 7.29 -28.37 -0.56
CA GLU A 69 8.75 -28.45 -0.63
C GLU A 69 9.42 -28.06 0.69
N ARG A 70 8.76 -27.23 1.49
CA ARG A 70 9.23 -26.76 2.79
C ARG A 70 8.83 -27.69 3.93
N THR A 71 7.89 -28.62 3.75
CA THR A 71 7.43 -29.56 4.78
C THR A 71 8.57 -30.38 5.38
N ARG A 72 9.62 -30.68 4.62
CA ARG A 72 10.86 -31.31 5.11
C ARG A 72 11.59 -30.53 6.21
N PHE A 73 11.29 -29.26 6.38
CA PHE A 73 11.87 -28.42 7.43
C PHE A 73 11.03 -28.39 8.70
N ASN A 74 9.84 -28.97 8.69
CA ASN A 74 9.05 -29.18 9.89
C ASN A 74 9.76 -30.16 10.81
N HIS A 75 9.76 -29.91 12.09
CA HIS A 75 10.47 -30.75 13.03
C HIS A 75 9.79 -30.79 14.40
N HIS A 76 10.10 -31.83 15.18
CA HIS A 76 9.49 -32.06 16.46
C HIS A 76 10.49 -31.85 17.58
N PHE A 77 10.09 -31.18 18.64
CA PHE A 77 10.75 -31.21 19.94
C PHE A 77 10.24 -32.40 20.80
N ILE A 78 8.96 -32.72 20.63
CA ILE A 78 8.35 -33.90 21.28
C ILE A 78 7.51 -34.62 20.24
N ARG A 79 7.83 -35.89 20.02
CA ARG A 79 7.08 -36.79 19.13
C ARG A 79 6.53 -37.96 19.94
N PRO A 80 5.23 -38.29 19.82
CA PRO A 80 4.68 -39.46 20.49
C PRO A 80 5.20 -40.74 19.88
N ASN A 81 5.32 -41.77 20.71
CA ASN A 81 5.55 -43.13 20.22
C ASN A 81 4.20 -43.72 19.78
N GLY A 82 3.90 -43.64 18.49
CA GLY A 82 2.64 -44.02 17.88
C GLY A 82 1.69 -42.83 17.66
N SER A 83 0.42 -43.10 17.43
CA SER A 83 -0.57 -42.04 17.18
C SER A 83 -0.92 -41.26 18.46
N TYR A 84 -1.47 -40.05 18.27
CA TYR A 84 -1.98 -39.22 19.38
C TYR A 84 -3.03 -39.96 20.21
N THR A 85 -3.89 -40.71 19.55
CA THR A 85 -4.89 -41.54 20.22
C THR A 85 -4.24 -42.68 21.01
N ALA A 86 -3.20 -43.31 20.49
CA ALA A 86 -2.44 -44.35 21.20
C ALA A 86 -1.74 -43.77 22.46
N PHE A 87 -1.14 -42.61 22.35
CA PHE A 87 -0.55 -41.87 23.48
C PHE A 87 -1.60 -41.61 24.57
N ILE A 88 -2.74 -41.04 24.20
CA ILE A 88 -3.82 -40.68 25.14
C ILE A 88 -4.33 -41.93 25.84
N ASN A 89 -4.56 -43.03 25.13
CA ASN A 89 -5.03 -44.29 25.72
C ASN A 89 -4.02 -44.87 26.70
N ARG A 90 -2.72 -44.84 26.35
CA ARG A 90 -1.65 -45.27 27.26
C ARG A 90 -1.62 -44.42 28.50
N ARG A 91 -1.64 -43.11 28.36
CA ARG A 91 -1.60 -42.15 29.47
C ARG A 91 -2.81 -42.29 30.40
N LEU A 92 -4.01 -42.49 29.86
CA LEU A 92 -5.21 -42.74 30.65
C LEU A 92 -5.11 -44.10 31.44
N LYS A 93 -4.48 -45.11 30.87
CA LYS A 93 -4.23 -46.37 31.55
C LYS A 93 -3.23 -46.22 32.70
N GLU A 94 -2.17 -45.43 32.51
CA GLU A 94 -1.17 -45.11 33.54
C GLU A 94 -1.79 -44.34 34.71
N LEU A 95 -2.62 -43.34 34.40
CA LEU A 95 -3.31 -42.49 35.40
C LEU A 95 -4.35 -43.26 36.21
N ALA A 96 -4.90 -44.35 35.65
CA ALA A 96 -5.93 -45.19 36.26
C ALA A 96 -7.02 -44.39 37.02
N PRO A 97 -7.71 -43.43 36.35
CA PRO A 97 -8.62 -42.53 37.04
C PRO A 97 -9.75 -43.30 37.76
N LYS A 98 -10.00 -42.95 39.02
CA LYS A 98 -11.01 -43.59 39.85
C LYS A 98 -12.43 -43.66 39.27
N ARG A 99 -12.76 -42.77 38.33
CA ARG A 99 -14.02 -42.73 37.60
C ARG A 99 -13.77 -42.82 36.10
N LYS A 100 -14.64 -43.52 35.38
CA LYS A 100 -14.60 -43.63 33.94
C LYS A 100 -14.58 -42.20 33.33
N VAL A 101 -13.67 -41.96 32.41
CA VAL A 101 -13.62 -40.73 31.61
C VAL A 101 -14.84 -40.73 30.72
N LYS A 102 -15.58 -39.60 30.70
CA LYS A 102 -16.77 -39.43 29.87
C LYS A 102 -16.42 -39.42 28.39
N ASP A 103 -17.33 -39.86 27.55
CA ASP A 103 -17.13 -39.89 26.10
C ASP A 103 -16.99 -38.49 25.47
N ASP A 104 -17.64 -37.50 26.10
CA ASP A 104 -17.56 -36.05 25.74
C ASP A 104 -16.39 -35.32 26.42
N ALA A 105 -15.49 -36.03 27.08
CA ALA A 105 -14.37 -35.37 27.75
C ALA A 105 -13.39 -34.76 26.75
N VAL A 106 -12.93 -33.57 27.09
CA VAL A 106 -11.78 -32.95 26.40
C VAL A 106 -10.52 -33.69 26.79
N LEU A 107 -9.93 -34.40 25.84
CA LEU A 107 -8.73 -35.25 26.05
C LEU A 107 -7.46 -34.55 25.55
N MET A 108 -7.57 -33.56 24.70
CA MET A 108 -6.44 -32.82 24.17
C MET A 108 -6.71 -31.32 24.18
N ALA A 109 -5.73 -30.53 24.60
CA ALA A 109 -5.63 -29.12 24.38
C ALA A 109 -4.51 -28.87 23.38
N SER A 110 -4.82 -28.24 22.26
CA SER A 110 -3.85 -27.89 21.23
C SER A 110 -3.56 -26.39 21.31
N PHE A 111 -2.30 -26.08 21.47
CA PHE A 111 -1.77 -24.72 21.50
C PHE A 111 -1.09 -24.41 20.17
N PHE A 112 -1.44 -23.27 19.60
CA PHE A 112 -0.68 -22.60 18.55
C PHE A 112 0.17 -21.54 19.23
N VAL A 113 1.49 -21.61 19.07
CA VAL A 113 2.43 -20.61 19.62
C VAL A 113 3.26 -20.05 18.50
N GLY A 114 3.37 -18.72 18.44
CA GLY A 114 4.14 -18.03 17.41
C GLY A 114 4.48 -16.61 17.83
N ALA A 115 4.93 -15.83 16.88
CA ALA A 115 5.18 -14.40 17.02
C ALA A 115 4.73 -13.65 15.77
N SER A 116 4.70 -12.31 15.84
CA SER A 116 4.48 -11.46 14.67
C SER A 116 5.45 -11.82 13.54
N PRO A 117 5.03 -11.80 12.26
CA PRO A 117 5.90 -12.16 11.12
C PRO A 117 7.22 -11.39 11.11
N THR A 118 7.20 -10.13 11.50
CA THR A 118 8.39 -9.25 11.59
C THR A 118 9.45 -9.76 12.55
N PHE A 119 9.08 -10.56 13.55
CA PHE A 119 10.05 -11.18 14.47
C PHE A 119 10.97 -12.16 13.77
N PHE A 120 10.46 -12.88 12.78
CA PHE A 120 11.20 -13.95 12.10
C PHE A 120 12.05 -13.46 10.92
N THR A 121 11.89 -12.18 10.49
CA THR A 121 12.54 -11.65 9.27
C THR A 121 14.07 -11.73 9.34
N ASP A 122 14.65 -11.41 10.50
CA ASP A 122 16.11 -11.35 10.71
C ASP A 122 16.64 -12.49 11.59
N LYS A 123 15.85 -13.56 11.80
CA LYS A 123 16.23 -14.69 12.65
C LYS A 123 16.87 -15.81 11.85
N SER A 124 17.95 -16.34 12.38
CA SER A 124 18.52 -17.58 11.88
C SER A 124 17.61 -18.78 12.16
N ARG A 125 17.85 -19.90 11.50
CA ARG A 125 17.14 -21.15 11.79
C ARG A 125 17.33 -21.56 13.25
N ASP A 126 18.55 -21.46 13.75
CA ASP A 126 18.91 -21.84 15.12
C ASP A 126 18.20 -20.95 16.14
N ASP A 127 18.06 -19.65 15.87
CA ASP A 127 17.29 -18.73 16.74
C ASP A 127 15.80 -19.10 16.76
N ILE A 128 15.23 -19.44 15.61
CA ILE A 128 13.82 -19.87 15.51
C ILE A 128 13.61 -21.16 16.31
N ASP A 129 14.51 -22.13 16.16
CA ASP A 129 14.47 -23.40 16.87
C ASP A 129 14.63 -23.18 18.38
N ALA A 130 15.56 -22.32 18.81
CA ALA A 130 15.75 -21.96 20.21
C ALA A 130 14.51 -21.30 20.83
N PHE A 131 13.87 -20.36 20.10
CA PHE A 131 12.62 -19.73 20.53
C PHE A 131 11.51 -20.75 20.77
N PHE A 132 11.27 -21.66 19.82
CA PHE A 132 10.23 -22.66 19.95
C PHE A 132 10.58 -23.78 20.97
N PHE A 133 11.87 -24.05 21.16
CA PHE A 133 12.32 -24.92 22.23
C PHE A 133 11.98 -24.35 23.60
N GLU A 134 12.30 -23.08 23.88
CA GLU A 134 11.92 -22.40 25.12
C GLU A 134 10.40 -22.35 25.33
N CYS A 135 9.62 -22.11 24.27
CA CYS A 135 8.17 -22.22 24.34
C CYS A 135 7.73 -23.63 24.74
N THR A 136 8.34 -24.67 24.16
CA THR A 136 8.01 -26.07 24.47
C THR A 136 8.33 -26.41 25.92
N ASP A 137 9.49 -25.96 26.40
CA ASP A 137 9.97 -26.20 27.75
C ASP A 137 9.07 -25.51 28.80
N PHE A 138 8.67 -24.27 28.56
CA PHE A 138 7.66 -23.56 29.35
C PHE A 138 6.38 -24.37 29.58
N PHE A 139 5.85 -24.98 28.49
CA PHE A 139 4.65 -25.82 28.60
C PHE A 139 4.94 -27.14 29.32
N ALA A 140 6.13 -27.75 29.11
CA ALA A 140 6.53 -28.97 29.76
C ALA A 140 6.69 -28.82 31.27
N GLU A 141 7.29 -27.71 31.72
CA GLU A 141 7.39 -27.39 33.16
C GLU A 141 6.04 -27.15 33.81
N ARG A 142 5.15 -26.41 33.10
CA ARG A 142 3.85 -26.02 33.66
C ARG A 142 2.82 -27.15 33.72
N TYR A 143 2.79 -28.05 32.73
CA TYR A 143 1.74 -29.06 32.59
C TYR A 143 2.24 -30.48 32.71
N GLY A 144 3.54 -30.68 32.90
CA GLY A 144 4.20 -31.97 32.92
C GLY A 144 4.52 -32.53 31.53
N ARG A 145 5.80 -32.74 31.28
CA ARG A 145 6.29 -33.25 29.99
C ARG A 145 5.60 -34.56 29.57
N GLU A 146 5.27 -35.42 30.52
CA GLU A 146 4.57 -36.67 30.35
C GLU A 146 3.12 -36.54 29.86
N ASN A 147 2.57 -35.35 29.93
CA ASN A 147 1.23 -35.04 29.44
C ASN A 147 1.26 -34.41 28.04
N ILE A 148 2.44 -34.05 27.51
CA ILE A 148 2.59 -33.50 26.16
C ILE A 148 2.54 -34.63 25.15
N ILE A 149 1.59 -34.55 24.23
CA ILE A 149 1.38 -35.51 23.15
C ILE A 149 2.39 -35.30 22.04
N SER A 150 2.50 -34.03 21.58
CA SER A 150 3.42 -33.62 20.54
C SER A 150 3.76 -32.17 20.65
N ALA A 151 4.94 -31.80 20.16
CA ALA A 151 5.35 -30.41 19.93
C ALA A 151 6.06 -30.34 18.58
N VAL A 152 5.39 -29.85 17.55
CA VAL A 152 5.88 -29.78 16.16
C VAL A 152 5.93 -28.36 15.68
N VAL A 153 7.05 -27.97 15.08
CA VAL A 153 7.23 -26.67 14.45
C VAL A 153 6.95 -26.79 12.96
N HIS A 154 6.02 -25.99 12.48
CA HIS A 154 5.72 -25.84 11.07
C HIS A 154 6.54 -24.71 10.47
N MET A 155 7.35 -25.04 9.48
CA MET A 155 8.17 -24.12 8.68
C MET A 155 7.66 -24.02 7.25
N ASP A 156 6.63 -24.74 6.91
CA ASP A 156 6.04 -24.88 5.58
C ASP A 156 4.86 -23.94 5.31
N GLU A 157 4.58 -23.05 6.23
CA GLU A 157 3.59 -21.99 6.06
C GLU A 157 4.26 -20.60 6.01
N THR A 158 3.45 -19.55 5.84
CA THR A 158 3.95 -18.16 5.69
C THR A 158 4.80 -17.70 6.88
N THR A 159 4.44 -18.12 8.09
CA THR A 159 5.12 -17.73 9.33
C THR A 159 5.40 -18.96 10.16
N PRO A 160 6.64 -19.17 10.65
CA PRO A 160 6.97 -20.28 11.54
C PRO A 160 6.08 -20.26 12.79
N HIS A 161 5.60 -21.43 13.21
CA HIS A 161 4.80 -21.57 14.42
C HIS A 161 4.88 -22.99 15.01
N LEU A 162 4.63 -23.08 16.31
CA LEU A 162 4.62 -24.32 17.07
C LEU A 162 3.19 -24.78 17.31
N HIS A 163 2.88 -26.03 16.97
CA HIS A 163 1.72 -26.74 17.46
C HIS A 163 2.12 -27.63 18.64
N LEU A 164 1.62 -27.30 19.82
CA LEU A 164 1.86 -28.07 21.02
C LEU A 164 0.54 -28.68 21.51
N ASN A 165 0.49 -30.03 21.56
CA ASN A 165 -0.68 -30.79 21.94
C ASN A 165 -0.44 -31.46 23.29
N LEU A 166 -1.32 -31.26 24.26
CA LEU A 166 -1.17 -31.89 25.57
C LEU A 166 -2.50 -32.43 26.12
N MET A 167 -2.41 -33.44 26.99
CA MET A 167 -3.54 -33.91 27.79
C MET A 167 -3.76 -32.94 28.98
N PRO A 168 -4.98 -32.42 29.17
CA PRO A 168 -5.28 -31.49 30.27
C PRO A 168 -5.47 -32.24 31.60
N ILE A 169 -4.39 -32.72 32.18
CA ILE A 169 -4.43 -33.54 33.40
C ILE A 169 -4.35 -32.65 34.65
N LEU A 170 -5.31 -32.83 35.56
CA LEU A 170 -5.33 -32.23 36.88
C LEU A 170 -5.77 -33.28 37.90
N ASP A 171 -5.04 -33.43 38.97
CA ASP A 171 -5.31 -34.42 40.04
C ASP A 171 -5.49 -35.86 39.47
N GLY A 172 -4.64 -36.24 38.52
CA GLY A 172 -4.62 -37.58 37.93
C GLY A 172 -5.77 -37.88 36.97
N ARG A 173 -6.46 -36.89 36.45
CA ARG A 173 -7.58 -37.06 35.49
C ARG A 173 -7.69 -35.90 34.49
N PRO A 174 -8.27 -36.13 33.29
CA PRO A 174 -8.57 -35.08 32.36
C PRO A 174 -9.54 -34.01 32.95
N CYS A 175 -9.12 -32.75 32.99
CA CYS A 175 -9.91 -31.65 33.57
C CYS A 175 -9.66 -30.34 32.88
N ALA A 176 -9.89 -30.26 31.57
CA ALA A 176 -9.66 -29.03 30.75
C ALA A 176 -10.43 -27.81 31.26
N LYS A 177 -11.64 -27.99 31.83
CA LYS A 177 -12.48 -26.88 32.30
C LYS A 177 -11.82 -26.08 33.42
N LYS A 178 -11.09 -26.76 34.34
CA LYS A 178 -10.40 -26.09 35.44
C LYS A 178 -9.03 -25.57 35.05
N LEU A 179 -8.28 -26.33 34.22
CA LEU A 179 -6.95 -25.94 33.79
C LEU A 179 -6.96 -24.76 32.82
N PHE A 180 -7.99 -24.66 32.00
CA PHE A 180 -8.08 -23.70 30.90
C PHE A 180 -9.40 -22.93 30.96
N ASP A 181 -9.69 -22.34 32.11
CA ASP A 181 -10.70 -21.30 32.21
C ASP A 181 -10.13 -19.95 31.73
N ARG A 182 -10.99 -18.93 31.61
CA ARG A 182 -10.58 -17.62 31.11
C ARG A 182 -9.44 -16.99 31.92
N LYS A 183 -9.50 -17.10 33.25
CA LYS A 183 -8.48 -16.55 34.15
C LYS A 183 -7.14 -17.26 33.98
N ALA A 184 -7.17 -18.60 33.91
CA ALA A 184 -5.97 -19.41 33.72
C ALA A 184 -5.32 -19.13 32.36
N LEU A 185 -6.10 -18.95 31.28
CA LEU A 185 -5.57 -18.61 29.97
C LEU A 185 -4.99 -17.19 29.89
N THR A 186 -5.60 -16.21 30.55
CA THR A 186 -5.03 -14.86 30.67
C THR A 186 -3.71 -14.88 31.43
N ALA A 187 -3.64 -15.68 32.53
CA ALA A 187 -2.41 -15.89 33.29
C ALA A 187 -1.34 -16.57 32.44
N LEU A 188 -1.69 -17.64 31.73
CA LEU A 188 -0.80 -18.37 30.83
C LEU A 188 -0.15 -17.43 29.79
N GLN A 189 -0.95 -16.58 29.15
CA GLN A 189 -0.45 -15.61 28.18
C GLN A 189 0.55 -14.62 28.81
N THR A 190 0.26 -14.19 30.04
CA THR A 190 1.12 -13.26 30.78
C THR A 190 2.43 -13.94 31.20
N ASP A 191 2.36 -15.19 31.66
CA ASP A 191 3.53 -15.96 32.11
C ASP A 191 4.40 -16.33 30.92
N LEU A 192 3.83 -16.80 29.80
CA LEU A 192 4.55 -17.07 28.57
C LEU A 192 5.29 -15.81 28.05
N TYR A 193 4.65 -14.64 28.10
CA TYR A 193 5.31 -13.40 27.77
C TYR A 193 6.47 -13.09 28.72
N LYS A 194 6.29 -13.25 30.04
CA LYS A 194 7.32 -12.94 31.03
C LYS A 194 8.54 -13.86 30.95
N GLU A 195 8.28 -15.15 30.76
CA GLU A 195 9.31 -16.18 30.83
C GLU A 195 10.02 -16.40 29.49
N VAL A 196 9.29 -16.28 28.36
CA VAL A 196 9.84 -16.45 27.03
C VAL A 196 9.82 -15.17 26.23
N GLY A 197 8.66 -14.54 26.03
CA GLY A 197 8.52 -13.41 25.12
C GLY A 197 9.49 -12.26 25.39
N ARG A 198 9.67 -11.88 26.65
CA ARG A 198 10.59 -10.80 27.07
C ARG A 198 12.05 -11.12 26.72
N HIS A 199 12.46 -12.35 26.88
CA HIS A 199 13.80 -12.82 26.55
C HIS A 199 14.11 -12.59 25.05
N TRP A 200 13.12 -12.79 24.21
CA TRP A 200 13.21 -12.63 22.75
C TRP A 200 12.85 -11.23 22.25
N GLY A 201 12.60 -10.27 23.15
CA GLY A 201 12.25 -8.89 22.78
C GLY A 201 10.85 -8.75 22.18
N LEU A 202 9.98 -9.70 22.45
CA LEU A 202 8.58 -9.66 22.05
C LEU A 202 7.74 -8.91 23.11
N GLU A 203 6.62 -8.35 22.68
CA GLU A 203 5.65 -7.71 23.56
C GLU A 203 4.44 -8.62 23.80
N ARG A 204 3.76 -8.42 24.94
CA ARG A 204 2.48 -9.05 25.23
C ARG A 204 1.37 -8.32 24.48
N GLY A 205 0.52 -9.05 23.77
CA GLY A 205 -0.69 -8.48 23.18
C GLY A 205 -1.59 -7.79 24.20
N GLN A 206 -2.37 -6.80 23.78
CA GLN A 206 -3.27 -6.04 24.66
C GLN A 206 -4.40 -6.95 25.20
N GLU A 207 -4.60 -6.94 26.52
CA GLU A 207 -5.72 -7.62 27.16
C GLU A 207 -7.02 -6.89 26.82
N GLY A 208 -8.06 -7.63 26.43
CA GLY A 208 -9.36 -7.06 26.08
C GLY A 208 -9.42 -6.33 24.75
N SER A 209 -8.48 -6.55 23.82
CA SER A 209 -8.58 -6.04 22.45
C SER A 209 -9.94 -6.47 21.86
N GLN A 210 -10.71 -5.50 21.34
CA GLN A 210 -12.01 -5.74 20.69
C GLN A 210 -11.87 -6.24 19.24
N THR A 211 -10.70 -6.72 18.87
CA THR A 211 -10.49 -7.30 17.53
C THR A 211 -11.30 -8.59 17.43
N GLU A 212 -12.23 -8.61 16.52
CA GLU A 212 -13.09 -9.77 16.24
C GLU A 212 -12.23 -10.99 15.88
N HIS A 213 -12.35 -12.06 16.65
CA HIS A 213 -11.64 -13.31 16.32
C HIS A 213 -12.36 -13.98 15.17
N LEU A 214 -11.86 -13.75 13.97
CA LEU A 214 -12.31 -14.47 12.80
C LEU A 214 -11.67 -15.86 12.77
N ASP A 215 -12.44 -16.89 12.41
CA ASP A 215 -11.88 -18.19 12.05
C ASP A 215 -10.83 -17.99 10.93
N THR A 216 -9.87 -18.90 10.84
CA THR A 216 -8.79 -18.82 9.83
C THR A 216 -9.35 -18.64 8.41
N VAL A 217 -10.47 -19.28 8.09
CA VAL A 217 -11.17 -19.12 6.80
C VAL A 217 -11.79 -17.74 6.67
N GLU A 218 -12.50 -17.26 7.68
CA GLU A 218 -13.12 -15.94 7.69
C GLU A 218 -12.06 -14.82 7.64
N PHE A 219 -10.96 -14.97 8.38
CA PHE A 219 -9.83 -14.03 8.33
C PHE A 219 -9.21 -13.95 6.94
N LYS A 220 -8.97 -15.09 6.31
CA LYS A 220 -8.44 -15.15 4.94
C LYS A 220 -9.42 -14.53 3.94
N LEU A 221 -10.72 -14.83 4.06
CA LEU A 221 -11.75 -14.26 3.21
C LEU A 221 -11.80 -12.74 3.35
N LYS A 222 -11.77 -12.22 4.59
CA LYS A 222 -11.72 -10.78 4.86
C LYS A 222 -10.47 -10.14 4.26
N LYS A 223 -9.31 -10.75 4.40
CA LYS A 223 -8.05 -10.27 3.79
C LYS A 223 -8.12 -10.26 2.27
N MET A 224 -8.67 -11.29 1.66
CA MET A 224 -8.88 -11.33 0.21
C MET A 224 -9.85 -10.23 -0.26
N GLN A 225 -10.93 -9.98 0.48
CA GLN A 225 -11.87 -8.90 0.19
C GLN A 225 -11.21 -7.52 0.32
N GLU A 226 -10.44 -7.27 1.39
CA GLU A 226 -9.68 -6.03 1.58
C GLU A 226 -8.67 -5.82 0.44
N ALA A 227 -7.95 -6.86 0.04
CA ALA A 227 -7.01 -6.81 -1.07
C ALA A 227 -7.71 -6.54 -2.41
N ALA A 228 -8.86 -7.18 -2.66
CA ALA A 228 -9.67 -6.94 -3.86
C ALA A 228 -10.20 -5.51 -3.93
N VAL A 229 -10.71 -4.97 -2.82
CA VAL A 229 -11.16 -3.56 -2.74
C VAL A 229 -9.99 -2.60 -2.98
N THR A 230 -8.81 -2.90 -2.44
CA THR A 230 -7.61 -2.07 -2.65
C THR A 230 -7.16 -2.12 -4.10
N ALA A 231 -7.13 -3.30 -4.72
CA ALA A 231 -6.80 -3.48 -6.13
C ALA A 231 -7.80 -2.75 -7.03
N GLN A 232 -9.10 -2.82 -6.73
CA GLN A 232 -10.13 -2.09 -7.48
C GLN A 232 -9.92 -0.57 -7.40
N ARG A 233 -9.67 -0.02 -6.21
CA ARG A 233 -9.37 1.41 -6.04
C ARG A 233 -8.12 1.84 -6.82
N GLN A 234 -7.10 1.00 -6.88
CA GLN A 234 -5.90 1.28 -7.66
C GLN A 234 -6.18 1.26 -9.16
N ALA A 235 -7.01 0.32 -9.64
CA ALA A 235 -7.45 0.25 -11.02
C ALA A 235 -8.27 1.48 -11.42
N ASP A 236 -9.26 1.87 -10.61
CA ASP A 236 -10.08 3.05 -10.84
C ASP A 236 -9.22 4.33 -10.90
N ALA A 237 -8.26 4.47 -9.98
CA ALA A 237 -7.33 5.61 -9.98
C ALA A 237 -6.38 5.62 -11.19
N ALA A 238 -5.99 4.45 -11.70
CA ALA A 238 -5.20 4.33 -12.91
C ALA A 238 -6.00 4.74 -14.15
N GLU A 239 -7.27 4.30 -14.24
CA GLU A 239 -8.18 4.67 -15.32
C GLU A 239 -8.47 6.18 -15.34
N GLU A 240 -8.71 6.79 -14.19
CA GLU A 240 -8.87 8.25 -14.08
C GLU A 240 -7.61 9.01 -14.55
N ARG A 241 -6.41 8.50 -14.21
CA ARG A 241 -5.14 9.09 -14.66
C ARG A 241 -4.95 8.98 -16.18
N THR A 242 -5.33 7.86 -16.80
CA THR A 242 -5.26 7.71 -18.27
C THR A 242 -6.22 8.65 -18.97
N LEU A 243 -7.46 8.75 -18.49
CA LEU A 243 -8.44 9.68 -19.04
C LEU A 243 -7.98 11.15 -18.95
N LEU A 244 -7.41 11.55 -17.82
CA LEU A 244 -6.86 12.89 -17.64
C LEU A 244 -5.65 13.15 -18.58
N ALA A 245 -4.82 12.15 -18.78
CA ALA A 245 -3.68 12.24 -19.70
C ALA A 245 -4.14 12.40 -21.16
N GLU A 246 -5.17 11.67 -21.58
CA GLU A 246 -5.76 11.79 -22.90
C GLU A 246 -6.40 13.17 -23.14
N GLN A 247 -7.13 13.68 -22.15
CA GLN A 247 -7.67 15.05 -22.22
C GLN A 247 -6.57 16.11 -22.35
N ASN A 248 -5.51 15.98 -21.56
CA ASN A 248 -4.38 16.91 -21.65
C ASN A 248 -3.65 16.82 -22.99
N ALA A 249 -3.50 15.61 -23.57
CA ALA A 249 -2.92 15.42 -24.88
C ALA A 249 -3.77 16.10 -25.97
N SER A 250 -5.08 15.88 -25.95
CA SER A 250 -6.01 16.55 -26.89
C SER A 250 -5.95 18.09 -26.81
N ILE A 251 -5.90 18.65 -25.59
CA ILE A 251 -5.73 20.10 -25.41
C ILE A 251 -4.38 20.58 -25.95
N ALA A 252 -3.32 19.79 -25.79
CA ALA A 252 -2.00 20.13 -26.31
C ALA A 252 -1.99 20.15 -27.84
N GLU A 253 -2.61 19.15 -28.48
CA GLU A 253 -2.77 19.08 -29.93
C GLU A 253 -3.55 20.26 -30.50
N GLN A 254 -4.68 20.64 -29.84
CA GLN A 254 -5.46 21.82 -30.25
C GLN A 254 -4.63 23.10 -30.16
N ARG A 255 -3.84 23.26 -29.09
CA ARG A 255 -2.96 24.42 -28.95
C ARG A 255 -1.86 24.46 -29.99
N GLN A 256 -1.30 23.30 -30.33
CA GLN A 256 -0.28 23.21 -31.38
C GLN A 256 -0.87 23.59 -32.75
N ALA A 257 -2.02 23.02 -33.13
CA ALA A 257 -2.71 23.35 -34.38
C ALA A 257 -3.00 24.86 -34.50
N HIS A 258 -3.50 25.48 -33.40
CA HIS A 258 -3.75 26.93 -33.39
C HIS A 258 -2.46 27.76 -33.49
N ALA A 259 -1.36 27.28 -32.91
CA ALA A 259 -0.06 27.95 -33.03
C ALA A 259 0.50 27.83 -34.47
N GLU A 260 0.31 26.70 -35.12
CA GLU A 260 0.71 26.47 -36.51
C GLU A 260 -0.11 27.38 -37.48
N GLU A 261 -1.42 27.46 -37.28
CA GLU A 261 -2.29 28.37 -38.04
C GLU A 261 -1.84 29.83 -37.91
N ARG A 262 -1.56 30.25 -36.67
CA ARG A 262 -1.11 31.63 -36.38
C ARG A 262 0.27 31.93 -37.00
N THR A 263 1.18 30.98 -37.01
CA THR A 263 2.49 31.15 -37.68
C THR A 263 2.35 31.23 -39.17
N ALA A 264 1.46 30.45 -39.80
CA ALA A 264 1.16 30.49 -41.23
C ALA A 264 0.57 31.89 -41.60
N ASP A 265 -0.30 32.44 -40.81
CA ASP A 265 -0.86 33.80 -41.06
C ASP A 265 0.18 34.91 -40.88
N LEU A 266 1.07 34.79 -39.91
CA LEU A 266 2.21 35.71 -39.77
C LEU A 266 3.14 35.67 -40.96
N PHE A 267 3.40 34.47 -41.50
CA PHE A 267 4.23 34.33 -42.69
C PHE A 267 3.60 34.97 -43.92
N LYS A 268 2.29 34.82 -44.12
CA LYS A 268 1.56 35.51 -45.20
C LYS A 268 1.61 37.04 -45.04
N GLN A 269 1.49 37.52 -43.80
CA GLN A 269 1.62 38.97 -43.50
C GLN A 269 3.02 39.48 -43.82
N GLN A 270 4.05 38.74 -43.43
CA GLN A 270 5.44 39.06 -43.77
C GLN A 270 5.64 39.15 -45.27
N GLU A 271 5.19 38.18 -46.02
CA GLU A 271 5.31 38.13 -47.48
C GLU A 271 4.60 39.34 -48.16
N ARG A 272 3.44 39.71 -47.63
CA ARG A 272 2.73 40.92 -48.10
C ARG A 272 3.51 42.17 -47.82
N LEU A 273 4.06 42.35 -46.61
CA LEU A 273 4.89 43.49 -46.24
C LEU A 273 6.16 43.59 -47.08
N GLU A 274 6.81 42.47 -47.37
CA GLU A 274 8.00 42.43 -48.24
C GLU A 274 7.67 42.90 -49.66
N ARG A 275 6.51 42.52 -50.21
CA ARG A 275 6.04 43.01 -51.53
C ARG A 275 5.75 44.51 -51.53
N GLU A 276 5.26 45.05 -50.43
CA GLU A 276 4.99 46.52 -50.27
C GLU A 276 6.27 47.31 -50.06
N VAL A 277 7.25 46.78 -49.33
CA VAL A 277 8.53 47.42 -49.00
C VAL A 277 9.54 47.44 -50.17
N SER A 278 9.56 46.37 -50.99
CA SER A 278 10.51 46.23 -52.10
C SER A 278 10.50 47.39 -53.11
N PRO A 279 9.34 47.85 -53.59
CA PRO A 279 9.32 49.00 -54.53
C PRO A 279 9.75 50.31 -53.83
N LEU A 280 9.56 50.42 -52.51
CA LEU A 280 9.96 51.56 -51.73
C LEU A 280 11.47 51.66 -51.50
N GLN A 281 12.10 50.50 -51.26
CA GLN A 281 13.54 50.42 -51.20
C GLN A 281 14.17 50.81 -52.52
N ALA A 282 13.62 50.34 -53.65
CA ALA A 282 14.05 50.70 -54.98
C ALA A 282 13.91 52.20 -55.26
N ALA A 283 12.78 52.85 -54.82
CA ALA A 283 12.58 54.27 -54.93
C ALA A 283 13.53 55.07 -54.04
N ALA A 284 13.82 54.62 -52.82
CA ALA A 284 14.77 55.23 -51.90
C ALA A 284 16.20 55.20 -52.45
N GLU A 285 16.59 54.05 -53.07
CA GLU A 285 17.88 53.88 -53.70
C GLU A 285 18.04 54.80 -54.91
N ALA A 286 17.01 54.89 -55.74
CA ALA A 286 16.99 55.85 -56.87
C ALA A 286 17.13 57.31 -56.42
N LEU A 287 16.47 57.74 -55.32
CA LEU A 287 16.60 59.07 -54.72
C LEU A 287 18.03 59.27 -54.16
N ARG A 288 18.65 58.31 -53.63
CA ARG A 288 20.02 58.36 -53.14
C ARG A 288 21.00 58.53 -54.27
N GLU A 289 20.85 57.79 -55.39
CA GLU A 289 21.64 57.95 -56.61
C GLU A 289 21.50 59.40 -57.22
N TYR A 290 20.33 59.98 -57.14
CA TYR A 290 20.13 61.35 -57.52
C TYR A 290 20.83 62.36 -56.60
N ALA A 291 20.81 62.13 -55.30
CA ALA A 291 21.47 63.01 -54.30
C ALA A 291 23.01 62.91 -54.42
N GLU A 292 23.56 61.78 -54.73
CA GLU A 292 24.98 61.52 -54.91
C GLU A 292 25.50 61.92 -56.30
N GLY A 293 24.60 62.42 -57.22
CA GLY A 293 24.96 62.88 -58.53
C GLY A 293 25.34 61.79 -59.55
N THR A 294 25.16 60.50 -59.17
CA THR A 294 25.45 59.37 -60.01
C THR A 294 24.40 59.13 -61.08
N ARG A 295 23.20 59.73 -60.91
CA ARG A 295 22.09 59.69 -61.89
C ARG A 295 21.48 61.07 -62.03
N LYS A 296 21.20 61.52 -63.28
CA LYS A 296 20.54 62.81 -63.53
C LYS A 296 19.05 62.69 -63.22
N PRO A 297 18.48 63.54 -62.34
CA PRO A 297 17.06 63.50 -61.99
C PRO A 297 16.19 63.97 -63.17
N ASN A 298 15.17 63.16 -63.51
CA ASN A 298 14.10 63.58 -64.39
C ASN A 298 13.17 64.52 -63.58
N LYS A 299 12.95 65.82 -64.07
CA LYS A 299 12.17 66.79 -63.38
C LYS A 299 10.72 66.43 -63.06
N LYS A 300 10.17 65.37 -63.70
CA LYS A 300 8.81 64.86 -63.47
C LYS A 300 8.74 63.76 -62.41
N ASP A 301 9.79 63.03 -62.22
CA ASP A 301 9.76 61.84 -61.33
C ASP A 301 10.11 62.18 -59.91
N VAL A 302 10.93 63.20 -59.65
CA VAL A 302 11.41 63.56 -58.30
C VAL A 302 10.28 63.97 -57.34
N PRO A 303 9.29 64.76 -57.71
CA PRO A 303 8.19 65.16 -56.81
C PRO A 303 7.28 63.97 -56.50
N ALA A 304 7.02 63.07 -57.44
CA ALA A 304 6.20 61.86 -57.27
C ALA A 304 6.85 60.88 -56.34
N LEU A 305 8.14 60.61 -56.54
CA LEU A 305 8.95 59.76 -55.70
C LEU A 305 9.10 60.28 -54.26
N ALA A 306 9.26 61.60 -54.11
CA ALA A 306 9.33 62.27 -52.81
C ALA A 306 8.00 62.20 -52.02
N ALA A 307 6.85 62.33 -52.70
CA ALA A 307 5.52 62.15 -52.08
C ALA A 307 5.25 60.72 -51.70
N GLU A 308 5.63 59.80 -52.52
CA GLU A 308 5.46 58.36 -52.25
C GLU A 308 6.37 57.89 -51.09
N LEU A 309 7.61 58.36 -51.05
CA LEU A 309 8.54 58.14 -49.95
C LEU A 309 8.02 58.70 -48.59
N ALA A 310 7.39 59.89 -48.60
CA ALA A 310 6.82 60.48 -47.41
C ALA A 310 5.61 59.67 -46.87
N ARG A 311 4.74 59.22 -47.77
CA ARG A 311 3.61 58.33 -47.39
C ARG A 311 4.06 57.06 -46.75
N THR A 312 4.99 56.38 -47.39
CA THR A 312 5.45 55.11 -46.96
C THR A 312 6.36 55.13 -45.71
N LYS A 313 7.10 56.24 -45.51
CA LYS A 313 7.82 56.47 -44.27
C LYS A 313 6.86 56.51 -43.06
N THR A 314 5.67 57.10 -43.25
CA THR A 314 4.63 57.16 -42.22
C THR A 314 4.01 55.79 -42.00
N GLU A 315 3.71 55.03 -43.04
CA GLU A 315 3.18 53.65 -42.96
C GLU A 315 4.20 52.69 -42.33
N LEU A 316 5.49 52.81 -42.70
CA LEU A 316 6.57 52.04 -42.11
C LEU A 316 6.75 52.31 -40.61
N GLN A 317 6.57 53.55 -40.14
CA GLN A 317 6.63 53.89 -38.74
C GLN A 317 5.49 53.26 -37.91
N TYR A 318 4.29 53.16 -38.48
CA TYR A 318 3.18 52.44 -37.85
C TYR A 318 3.44 50.94 -37.83
N SER A 319 3.89 50.33 -38.92
CA SER A 319 4.20 48.90 -39.05
C SER A 319 5.36 48.46 -38.13
N THR A 320 6.42 49.27 -37.98
CA THR A 320 7.54 48.95 -37.09
C THR A 320 7.12 48.99 -35.60
N LYS A 321 6.15 49.84 -35.25
CA LYS A 321 5.62 49.91 -33.88
C LYS A 321 4.80 48.67 -33.55
N ASP A 322 4.00 48.16 -34.48
CA ASP A 322 3.23 46.92 -34.32
C ASP A 322 4.14 45.72 -34.32
N GLN A 323 5.18 45.66 -35.17
CA GLN A 323 6.18 44.59 -35.15
C GLN A 323 6.95 44.53 -33.83
N HIS A 324 7.27 45.69 -33.24
CA HIS A 324 7.95 45.73 -31.94
C HIS A 324 7.05 45.20 -30.82
N GLY A 325 5.74 45.50 -30.85
CA GLY A 325 4.75 44.94 -29.92
C GLY A 325 4.63 43.44 -30.01
N LEU A 326 4.50 42.91 -31.23
CA LEU A 326 4.44 41.47 -31.50
C LEU A 326 5.73 40.73 -31.11
N PHE A 327 6.89 41.34 -31.31
CA PHE A 327 8.18 40.76 -30.89
C PHE A 327 8.29 40.68 -29.37
N GLN A 328 7.81 41.71 -28.64
CA GLN A 328 7.76 41.67 -27.17
C GLN A 328 6.79 40.58 -26.65
N GLU A 329 5.63 40.42 -27.28
CA GLU A 329 4.67 39.38 -26.93
C GLU A 329 5.24 37.99 -27.18
N LEU A 330 5.94 37.79 -28.31
CA LEU A 330 6.60 36.50 -28.63
C LEU A 330 7.68 36.16 -27.59
N GLN A 331 8.55 37.11 -27.25
CA GLN A 331 9.56 36.89 -26.21
C GLN A 331 8.94 36.54 -24.85
N GLN A 332 7.81 37.20 -24.53
CA GLN A 332 7.10 36.93 -23.27
C GLN A 332 6.48 35.51 -23.27
N ALA A 333 5.94 35.07 -24.41
CA ALA A 333 5.39 33.73 -24.59
C ALA A 333 6.50 32.66 -24.53
N GLU A 334 7.65 32.87 -25.14
CA GLU A 334 8.81 32.00 -25.08
C GLU A 334 9.34 31.85 -23.65
N ARG A 335 9.47 32.95 -22.89
CA ARG A 335 9.87 32.92 -21.48
C ARG A 335 8.87 32.15 -20.61
N LYS A 336 7.55 32.32 -20.84
CA LYS A 336 6.52 31.52 -20.14
C LYS A 336 6.61 30.06 -20.48
N ASN A 337 6.85 29.71 -21.74
CA ASN A 337 6.97 28.32 -22.17
C ASN A 337 8.22 27.66 -21.58
N ALA A 338 9.36 28.33 -21.58
CA ALA A 338 10.58 27.83 -20.95
C ALA A 338 10.41 27.61 -19.43
N ASN A 339 9.67 28.47 -18.72
CA ASN A 339 9.38 28.29 -17.31
C ASN A 339 8.43 27.13 -17.08
N LEU A 340 7.43 26.91 -17.93
CA LEU A 340 6.53 25.76 -17.86
C LEU A 340 7.29 24.44 -18.12
N GLN A 341 8.20 24.41 -19.08
CA GLN A 341 9.05 23.24 -19.33
C GLN A 341 9.93 22.91 -18.12
N ARG A 342 10.62 23.91 -17.55
CA ARG A 342 11.42 23.69 -16.32
C ARG A 342 10.58 23.18 -15.15
N SER A 343 9.37 23.69 -14.97
CA SER A 343 8.45 23.21 -13.94
C SER A 343 7.99 21.77 -14.20
N ALA A 344 7.73 21.42 -15.46
CA ALA A 344 7.37 20.05 -15.84
C ALA A 344 8.54 19.08 -15.63
N ASP A 345 9.76 19.46 -15.94
CA ASP A 345 10.95 18.64 -15.71
C ASP A 345 11.20 18.44 -14.21
N LEU A 346 11.08 19.49 -13.41
CA LEU A 346 11.17 19.41 -11.95
C LEU A 346 10.10 18.48 -11.36
N LEU A 347 8.87 18.55 -11.83
CA LEU A 347 7.79 17.65 -11.41
C LEU A 347 8.08 16.20 -11.80
N ARG A 348 8.67 15.93 -12.96
CA ARG A 348 9.10 14.58 -13.37
C ARG A 348 10.21 14.05 -12.47
N GLU A 349 11.14 14.90 -12.07
CA GLU A 349 12.24 14.56 -11.17
C GLU A 349 11.74 14.27 -9.76
N ILE A 350 10.87 15.10 -9.21
CA ILE A 350 10.21 14.89 -7.92
C ILE A 350 9.41 13.58 -7.96
N ARG A 351 8.65 13.29 -9.02
CA ARG A 351 7.90 12.04 -9.17
C ARG A 351 8.80 10.81 -9.18
N ARG A 352 10.03 10.93 -9.74
CA ARG A 352 11.00 9.84 -9.78
C ARG A 352 11.64 9.55 -8.44
N HIS A 353 11.91 10.58 -7.64
CA HIS A 353 12.67 10.48 -6.38
C HIS A 353 11.83 10.54 -5.10
N ALA A 354 10.64 11.10 -5.15
CA ALA A 354 9.76 11.24 -3.99
C ALA A 354 8.27 11.27 -4.40
N PRO A 355 7.73 10.16 -4.95
CA PRO A 355 6.35 10.11 -5.46
C PRO A 355 5.31 10.43 -4.39
N GLU A 356 5.48 9.93 -3.16
CA GLU A 356 4.56 10.14 -2.04
C GLU A 356 4.43 11.63 -1.67
N LYS A 357 5.55 12.36 -1.65
CA LYS A 357 5.55 13.81 -1.36
C LYS A 357 4.88 14.63 -2.46
N LEU A 358 4.95 14.17 -3.70
CA LEU A 358 4.28 14.83 -4.81
C LEU A 358 2.76 14.63 -4.71
N ASP A 359 2.32 13.43 -4.37
CA ASP A 359 0.89 13.13 -4.21
C ASP A 359 0.29 13.90 -3.02
N GLU A 360 0.99 14.00 -1.89
CA GLU A 360 0.60 14.85 -0.75
C GLU A 360 0.48 16.34 -1.14
N ALA A 361 1.44 16.84 -1.91
CA ALA A 361 1.41 18.23 -2.37
C ALA A 361 0.26 18.51 -3.34
N ILE A 362 -0.04 17.58 -4.25
CA ILE A 362 -1.17 17.66 -5.18
C ILE A 362 -2.49 17.67 -4.40
N GLU A 363 -2.63 16.78 -3.41
CA GLU A 363 -3.82 16.72 -2.57
C GLU A 363 -4.03 18.00 -1.77
N ALA A 364 -2.96 18.56 -1.19
CA ALA A 364 -3.00 19.86 -0.49
C ALA A 364 -3.42 21.01 -1.40
N VAL A 365 -2.94 21.04 -2.65
CA VAL A 365 -3.32 22.06 -3.64
C VAL A 365 -4.79 21.90 -4.05
N ASN A 366 -5.25 20.70 -4.28
CA ASN A 366 -6.64 20.42 -4.64
C ASN A 366 -7.60 20.79 -3.50
N LYS A 367 -7.24 20.50 -2.25
CA LYS A 367 -7.99 20.90 -1.05
C LYS A 367 -8.11 22.44 -0.94
N ARG A 368 -7.02 23.17 -1.23
CA ARG A 368 -7.04 24.66 -1.26
C ARG A 368 -7.90 25.22 -2.40
N LYS A 369 -7.89 24.58 -3.58
CA LYS A 369 -8.74 24.98 -4.71
C LYS A 369 -10.22 24.72 -4.42
N ALA A 370 -10.56 23.60 -3.80
CA ALA A 370 -11.92 23.29 -3.37
C ALA A 370 -12.42 24.30 -2.33
N ALA A 371 -11.62 24.62 -1.32
CA ALA A 371 -11.95 25.62 -0.31
C ALA A 371 -12.18 27.03 -0.88
N LYS A 372 -11.45 27.42 -1.92
CA LYS A 372 -11.68 28.70 -2.62
C LYS A 372 -12.96 28.72 -3.47
N ARG A 373 -13.44 27.56 -3.94
CA ARG A 373 -14.70 27.46 -4.70
C ARG A 373 -15.95 27.47 -3.81
N THR A 374 -15.81 27.11 -2.53
CA THR A 374 -16.89 27.09 -1.55
C THR A 374 -17.03 28.36 -0.72
N SER A 375 -16.15 29.36 -0.93
CA SER A 375 -16.29 30.67 -0.30
C SER A 375 -17.37 31.47 -1.05
N PRO A 376 -18.47 31.88 -0.40
CA PRO A 376 -19.51 32.67 -1.07
C PRO A 376 -18.92 34.00 -1.50
N PHE A 377 -19.09 34.31 -2.79
CA PHE A 377 -18.83 35.61 -3.40
C PHE A 377 -19.74 36.64 -2.70
N GLN A 378 -19.20 37.40 -1.77
CA GLN A 378 -19.87 38.62 -1.30
C GLN A 378 -19.90 39.59 -2.47
N SER A 379 -21.04 39.67 -3.14
CA SER A 379 -21.34 40.75 -4.10
C SER A 379 -21.42 42.08 -3.35
N SER A 380 -20.39 42.85 -3.44
CA SER A 380 -20.46 44.30 -3.13
C SER A 380 -21.21 45.01 -4.27
N ASN A 381 -22.52 44.85 -4.28
CA ASN A 381 -23.44 45.75 -4.98
C ASN A 381 -24.26 46.45 -3.90
N ASP A 382 -23.79 47.63 -3.46
CA ASP A 382 -24.63 48.68 -2.89
C ASP A 382 -23.76 49.93 -2.69
N GLN A 383 -23.70 50.79 -3.70
CA GLN A 383 -23.49 52.21 -3.55
C GLN A 383 -23.44 52.91 -4.93
N TRP A 384 -24.60 53.08 -5.54
CA TRP A 384 -24.86 54.20 -6.45
C TRP A 384 -26.36 54.44 -6.50
N SER A 385 -26.87 55.16 -5.49
CA SER A 385 -28.11 55.90 -5.61
C SER A 385 -28.06 57.06 -4.59
N LYS A 386 -27.55 58.16 -5.03
CA LYS A 386 -28.06 59.52 -4.78
C LYS A 386 -27.33 60.50 -5.68
#